data_7a362b35094c659c3f262ef10f113091
#
_entry.id   7a362b35094c659c3f262ef10f113091
#
_cell.length_a   1.000
_cell.length_b   1.000
_cell.length_c   1.000
_cell.angle_alpha   90.00
_cell.angle_beta   90.00
_cell.angle_gamma   90.00
#
_symmetry.space_group_name_H-M   'P 1'
#
loop_
_entity.id
_entity.type
_entity.pdbx_description
1 polymer ?
#
loop_
_entity_poly.entity_id
_entity_poly.type
_entity_poly.pdbx_seq_one_letter_code
_entity_poly.pdbx_strand_id
1 'polypeptide(L)'
;MIILARPVAYGGNAARYAMEKEDATVVKVNHMPDYLDATEIWYRMKHHCQLHQQDRTVGRKLERFMTTFVLSPSKEESENYTLDDWANLADEGLEALDSVGLLPKGFKEKVKTNFRNSMSVAALHRDSKSGTLHLHLDCCRVDNDGKTNDVHDVHIRAMRAAEIINARHGWEQPQEVREMRQQDIAEFCEYTLQKMDSFDIDRYFNLLRMKGYEVNPKYDNTNGKLVGYTIGKNASVFKASAIGRKFMVSQLEATWKKMHPKPTQVKMQPVSPSVTPARPARPVAQTTKPTQSNSKPLPVATKTAFSFNVGGEMK
;
A
#
# COMPACT_ATOMS: atom_id res chain seq x y z
N MET A 1 -8.83 -6.85 1.03
CA MET A 1 -9.11 -6.47 2.45
C MET A 1 -7.93 -5.69 3.04
N ILE A 2 -8.18 -4.79 4.02
CA ILE A 2 -7.15 -4.11 4.84
C ILE A 2 -7.37 -4.41 6.32
N ILE A 3 -6.29 -4.39 7.12
CA ILE A 3 -6.38 -4.43 8.58
C ILE A 3 -5.68 -3.21 9.16
N LEU A 4 -6.40 -2.43 9.96
CA LEU A 4 -5.82 -1.35 10.76
C LEU A 4 -5.62 -1.83 12.19
N ALA A 5 -4.61 -1.29 12.90
CA ALA A 5 -4.33 -1.68 14.27
C ALA A 5 -3.94 -0.48 15.14
N ARG A 6 -4.47 -0.45 16.36
CA ARG A 6 -4.18 0.60 17.34
C ARG A 6 -4.21 0.06 18.78
N PRO A 7 -3.13 0.20 19.55
CA PRO A 7 -3.17 -0.05 20.99
C PRO A 7 -3.94 1.07 21.70
N VAL A 8 -4.82 0.72 22.62
CA VAL A 8 -5.77 1.63 23.28
C VAL A 8 -5.53 1.69 24.79
N ALA A 9 -5.40 2.92 25.32
CA ALA A 9 -5.28 3.16 26.76
C ALA A 9 -6.65 3.21 27.45
N TYR A 10 -7.65 3.82 26.81
CA TYR A 10 -9.01 3.98 27.33
C TYR A 10 -9.97 3.00 26.64
N GLY A 11 -9.74 1.71 26.85
CA GLY A 11 -10.46 0.64 26.15
C GLY A 11 -11.96 0.61 26.43
N GLY A 12 -12.45 1.14 27.57
CA GLY A 12 -13.87 1.22 27.83
C GLY A 12 -14.65 2.04 26.78
N ASN A 13 -14.08 3.12 26.27
CA ASN A 13 -14.70 3.86 25.18
C ASN A 13 -14.62 3.12 23.85
N ALA A 14 -13.52 2.38 23.62
CA ALA A 14 -13.38 1.58 22.41
C ALA A 14 -14.32 0.38 22.42
N ALA A 15 -14.45 -0.34 23.53
CA ALA A 15 -15.38 -1.44 23.67
C ALA A 15 -16.85 -0.98 23.47
N ARG A 16 -17.24 0.14 24.10
CA ARG A 16 -18.58 0.73 23.88
C ARG A 16 -18.79 1.13 22.43
N TYR A 17 -17.81 1.79 21.80
CA TYR A 17 -17.90 2.12 20.39
C TYR A 17 -18.04 0.88 19.51
N ALA A 18 -17.31 -0.18 19.81
CA ALA A 18 -17.38 -1.41 19.06
C ALA A 18 -18.72 -2.15 19.23
N MET A 19 -19.27 -2.21 20.46
CA MET A 19 -20.39 -3.09 20.79
C MET A 19 -21.75 -2.37 20.87
N GLU A 20 -21.79 -1.11 21.30
CA GLU A 20 -23.03 -0.40 21.67
C GLU A 20 -23.41 0.68 20.68
N LYS A 21 -22.69 0.83 19.59
CA LYS A 21 -23.08 1.76 18.53
C LYS A 21 -24.35 1.28 17.84
N GLU A 22 -25.23 2.18 17.42
CA GLU A 22 -26.57 1.92 16.86
C GLU A 22 -26.59 0.83 15.77
N ASP A 23 -25.56 0.79 14.92
CA ASP A 23 -25.43 -0.19 13.83
C ASP A 23 -24.45 -1.33 14.13
N ALA A 24 -24.01 -1.50 15.38
CA ALA A 24 -23.08 -2.54 15.77
C ALA A 24 -23.80 -3.87 16.00
N THR A 25 -23.19 -4.95 15.54
CA THR A 25 -23.63 -6.32 15.82
C THR A 25 -22.45 -7.12 16.33
N VAL A 26 -22.49 -7.58 17.59
CA VAL A 26 -21.47 -8.49 18.13
C VAL A 26 -21.58 -9.83 17.42
N VAL A 27 -20.50 -10.27 16.77
CA VAL A 27 -20.47 -11.53 16.01
C VAL A 27 -19.66 -12.61 16.74
N LYS A 28 -18.77 -12.21 17.65
CA LYS A 28 -17.95 -13.19 18.40
C LYS A 28 -17.40 -12.62 19.69
N VAL A 29 -17.38 -13.47 20.72
CA VAL A 29 -16.68 -13.23 21.99
C VAL A 29 -15.77 -14.44 22.27
N ASN A 30 -14.48 -14.21 22.54
CA ASN A 30 -13.52 -15.25 22.85
C ASN A 30 -13.03 -15.17 24.30
N HIS A 31 -12.97 -16.31 24.97
CA HIS A 31 -12.45 -16.47 26.33
C HIS A 31 -13.17 -15.63 27.39
N MET A 32 -14.41 -15.25 27.12
CA MET A 32 -15.33 -14.53 28.01
C MET A 32 -16.75 -15.02 27.76
N PRO A 33 -17.67 -14.88 28.72
CA PRO A 33 -19.10 -15.08 28.47
C PRO A 33 -19.61 -14.08 27.42
N ASP A 34 -20.51 -14.53 26.55
CA ASP A 34 -21.09 -13.76 25.45
C ASP A 34 -22.18 -12.78 25.85
N TYR A 35 -22.72 -12.92 27.06
CA TYR A 35 -23.74 -12.05 27.63
C TYR A 35 -23.20 -10.76 28.28
N LEU A 36 -21.88 -10.58 28.33
CA LEU A 36 -21.25 -9.41 28.96
C LEU A 36 -21.47 -8.15 28.10
N ASP A 37 -21.77 -7.03 28.78
CA ASP A 37 -21.77 -5.73 28.14
C ASP A 37 -20.35 -5.18 27.88
N ALA A 38 -20.25 -4.07 27.14
CA ALA A 38 -18.95 -3.48 26.80
C ALA A 38 -18.15 -3.02 28.01
N THR A 39 -18.82 -2.58 29.07
CA THR A 39 -18.19 -2.12 30.31
C THR A 39 -17.61 -3.30 31.07
N GLU A 40 -18.35 -4.40 31.18
CA GLU A 40 -17.93 -5.63 31.84
C GLU A 40 -16.75 -6.30 31.10
N ILE A 41 -16.80 -6.35 29.74
CA ILE A 41 -15.69 -6.83 28.90
C ILE A 41 -14.44 -6.00 29.15
N TRP A 42 -14.55 -4.68 29.15
CA TRP A 42 -13.43 -3.80 29.42
C TRP A 42 -12.85 -4.01 30.82
N TYR A 43 -13.69 -4.10 31.85
CA TYR A 43 -13.21 -4.33 33.20
C TYR A 43 -12.53 -5.69 33.36
N ARG A 44 -13.02 -6.73 32.70
CA ARG A 44 -12.35 -8.05 32.70
C ARG A 44 -10.96 -7.99 32.06
N MET A 45 -10.86 -7.43 30.87
CA MET A 45 -9.57 -7.29 30.20
C MET A 45 -8.59 -6.44 31.01
N LYS A 46 -9.05 -5.32 31.57
CA LYS A 46 -8.25 -4.45 32.42
C LYS A 46 -7.77 -5.16 33.68
N HIS A 47 -8.66 -5.84 34.40
CA HIS A 47 -8.35 -6.56 35.60
C HIS A 47 -7.35 -7.69 35.32
N HIS A 48 -7.55 -8.48 34.30
CA HIS A 48 -6.63 -9.52 33.86
C HIS A 48 -5.23 -8.96 33.59
N CYS A 49 -5.13 -7.86 32.84
CA CYS A 49 -3.85 -7.19 32.61
C CYS A 49 -3.20 -6.70 33.90
N GLN A 50 -3.99 -6.18 34.85
CA GLN A 50 -3.48 -5.70 36.16
C GLN A 50 -2.97 -6.81 37.04
N LEU A 51 -3.66 -7.97 37.11
CA LEU A 51 -3.23 -9.13 37.81
C LEU A 51 -1.85 -9.61 37.34
N HIS A 52 -1.69 -9.83 36.07
CA HIS A 52 -0.43 -10.29 35.47
C HIS A 52 0.67 -9.23 35.43
N GLN A 53 0.33 -7.96 35.72
CA GLN A 53 1.32 -6.88 35.84
C GLN A 53 1.97 -6.86 37.25
N GLN A 54 1.24 -7.29 38.28
CA GLN A 54 1.77 -7.35 39.67
C GLN A 54 2.92 -8.34 39.78
N ASP A 55 2.91 -9.41 38.99
CA ASP A 55 3.95 -10.45 39.00
C ASP A 55 5.21 -10.04 38.19
N ARG A 56 5.20 -8.88 37.53
CA ARG A 56 6.35 -8.41 36.77
C ARG A 56 7.34 -7.70 37.69
N THR A 57 8.43 -8.38 38.01
CA THR A 57 9.55 -7.79 38.74
C THR A 57 10.44 -6.90 37.94
N VAL A 58 10.38 -6.99 36.61
CA VAL A 58 11.22 -6.23 35.67
C VAL A 58 10.38 -5.76 34.46
N GLY A 59 10.52 -4.48 34.11
CA GLY A 59 9.95 -3.91 32.88
C GLY A 59 9.04 -2.71 33.09
N ARG A 60 8.69 -2.04 32.00
CA ARG A 60 7.81 -0.86 32.00
C ARG A 60 6.36 -1.26 32.29
N LYS A 61 5.69 -0.47 33.11
CA LYS A 61 4.27 -0.64 33.43
C LYS A 61 3.41 -0.67 32.15
N LEU A 62 2.46 -1.61 32.08
CA LEU A 62 1.51 -1.69 30.97
C LEU A 62 0.44 -0.60 31.13
N GLU A 63 0.38 0.35 30.20
CA GLU A 63 -0.58 1.47 30.22
C GLU A 63 -1.73 1.24 29.23
N ARG A 64 -1.52 0.40 28.21
CA ARG A 64 -2.49 0.09 27.17
C ARG A 64 -2.91 -1.35 27.31
N PHE A 65 -4.13 -1.58 27.80
CA PHE A 65 -4.62 -2.91 28.15
C PHE A 65 -5.29 -3.65 26.99
N MET A 66 -5.61 -2.91 25.91
CA MET A 66 -6.32 -3.45 24.76
C MET A 66 -5.67 -3.03 23.44
N THR A 67 -5.83 -3.83 22.42
CA THR A 67 -5.50 -3.51 21.05
C THR A 67 -6.74 -3.69 20.20
N THR A 68 -7.14 -2.64 19.48
CA THR A 68 -8.21 -2.68 18.51
C THR A 68 -7.63 -2.94 17.12
N PHE A 69 -8.19 -3.92 16.44
CA PHE A 69 -7.99 -4.15 15.02
C PHE A 69 -9.30 -3.82 14.28
N VAL A 70 -9.18 -3.32 13.06
CA VAL A 70 -10.34 -3.10 12.19
C VAL A 70 -10.06 -3.84 10.88
N LEU A 71 -10.82 -4.91 10.64
CA LEU A 71 -10.74 -5.71 9.44
C LEU A 71 -11.79 -5.17 8.45
N SER A 72 -11.35 -4.73 7.30
CA SER A 72 -12.21 -4.09 6.30
C SER A 72 -11.99 -4.72 4.93
N PRO A 73 -12.73 -5.79 4.60
CA PRO A 73 -12.82 -6.28 3.23
C PRO A 73 -13.48 -5.23 2.33
N SER A 74 -13.28 -5.31 1.02
CA SER A 74 -14.03 -4.48 0.09
C SER A 74 -15.51 -4.91 0.07
N LYS A 75 -16.36 -4.09 -0.55
CA LYS A 75 -17.77 -4.42 -0.68
C LYS A 75 -17.97 -5.73 -1.46
N GLU A 76 -17.21 -5.89 -2.53
CA GLU A 76 -17.23 -7.07 -3.39
C GLU A 76 -16.73 -8.33 -2.67
N GLU A 77 -15.70 -8.19 -1.83
CA GLU A 77 -15.13 -9.29 -1.04
C GLU A 77 -16.08 -9.81 0.05
N SER A 78 -17.00 -8.99 0.53
CA SER A 78 -17.93 -9.32 1.64
C SER A 78 -19.42 -9.21 1.30
N GLU A 79 -19.77 -9.10 0.02
CA GLU A 79 -21.16 -8.87 -0.42
C GLU A 79 -22.14 -9.93 0.10
N ASN A 80 -21.70 -11.19 0.13
CA ASN A 80 -22.53 -12.33 0.52
C ASN A 80 -22.23 -12.86 1.93
N TYR A 81 -21.48 -12.10 2.76
CA TYR A 81 -21.10 -12.54 4.09
C TYR A 81 -22.29 -12.61 5.03
N THR A 82 -22.46 -13.76 5.66
CA THR A 82 -23.33 -13.99 6.82
C THR A 82 -22.65 -13.53 8.11
N LEU A 83 -23.37 -13.51 9.23
CA LEU A 83 -22.74 -13.22 10.54
C LEU A 83 -21.70 -14.28 10.92
N ASP A 84 -21.90 -15.54 10.53
CA ASP A 84 -20.95 -16.62 10.75
C ASP A 84 -19.66 -16.41 9.93
N ASP A 85 -19.76 -15.91 8.70
CA ASP A 85 -18.59 -15.58 7.89
C ASP A 85 -17.78 -14.43 8.53
N TRP A 86 -18.46 -13.44 9.11
CA TRP A 86 -17.79 -12.38 9.88
C TRP A 86 -17.13 -12.89 11.16
N ALA A 87 -17.76 -13.85 11.85
CA ALA A 87 -17.15 -14.50 13.02
C ALA A 87 -15.91 -15.33 12.62
N ASN A 88 -15.98 -16.04 11.49
CA ASN A 88 -14.84 -16.77 10.93
C ASN A 88 -13.70 -15.82 10.50
N LEU A 89 -14.03 -14.67 9.89
CA LEU A 89 -13.03 -13.65 9.53
C LEU A 89 -12.33 -13.09 10.77
N ALA A 90 -13.02 -12.99 11.92
CA ALA A 90 -12.39 -12.61 13.18
C ALA A 90 -11.32 -13.63 13.60
N ASP A 91 -11.62 -14.93 13.52
CA ASP A 91 -10.68 -16.01 13.84
C ASP A 91 -9.50 -16.05 12.89
N GLU A 92 -9.74 -15.91 11.59
CA GLU A 92 -8.69 -15.79 10.58
C GLU A 92 -7.79 -14.57 10.84
N GLY A 93 -8.39 -13.46 11.25
CA GLY A 93 -7.68 -12.25 11.65
C GLY A 93 -6.73 -12.49 12.80
N LEU A 94 -7.20 -13.12 13.87
CA LEU A 94 -6.38 -13.48 15.04
C LEU A 94 -5.26 -14.44 14.65
N GLU A 95 -5.56 -15.48 13.88
CA GLU A 95 -4.58 -16.45 13.41
C GLU A 95 -3.50 -15.79 12.54
N ALA A 96 -3.90 -14.98 11.59
CA ALA A 96 -2.97 -14.29 10.72
C ALA A 96 -2.06 -13.32 11.48
N LEU A 97 -2.62 -12.55 12.45
CA LEU A 97 -1.84 -11.67 13.32
C LEU A 97 -0.79 -12.43 14.12
N ASP A 98 -1.13 -13.60 14.67
CA ASP A 98 -0.24 -14.43 15.47
C ASP A 98 0.81 -15.15 14.63
N SER A 99 0.52 -15.42 13.34
CA SER A 99 1.47 -16.02 12.41
C SER A 99 2.62 -15.08 12.05
N VAL A 100 2.38 -13.74 12.08
CA VAL A 100 3.36 -12.72 11.72
C VAL A 100 4.41 -12.57 12.80
N GLY A 101 5.67 -12.93 12.49
CA GLY A 101 6.82 -12.63 13.34
C GLY A 101 7.45 -11.29 12.97
N LEU A 102 7.58 -10.35 13.91
CA LEU A 102 8.32 -9.10 13.75
C LEU A 102 9.61 -9.14 14.58
N LEU A 103 10.67 -8.49 14.08
CA LEU A 103 11.93 -8.36 14.79
C LEU A 103 12.01 -6.95 15.41
N PRO A 104 11.67 -6.79 16.71
CA PRO A 104 11.78 -5.49 17.37
C PRO A 104 13.25 -5.05 17.49
N LYS A 105 13.48 -3.73 17.53
CA LYS A 105 14.84 -3.19 17.69
C LYS A 105 15.47 -3.69 18.99
N GLY A 106 16.65 -4.29 18.89
CA GLY A 106 17.40 -4.85 20.02
C GLY A 106 17.10 -6.31 20.34
N PHE A 107 16.17 -6.94 19.62
CA PHE A 107 15.92 -8.38 19.75
C PHE A 107 16.72 -9.16 18.70
N LYS A 108 17.08 -10.40 19.02
CA LYS A 108 17.79 -11.31 18.11
C LYS A 108 16.83 -12.19 17.30
N GLU A 109 15.62 -12.39 17.82
CA GLU A 109 14.62 -13.27 17.24
C GLU A 109 13.32 -12.53 16.97
N LYS A 110 12.55 -13.05 16.01
CA LYS A 110 11.22 -12.53 15.70
C LYS A 110 10.25 -12.83 16.82
N VAL A 111 9.49 -11.84 17.25
CA VAL A 111 8.44 -11.97 18.26
C VAL A 111 7.09 -12.15 17.58
N LYS A 112 6.39 -13.21 17.96
CA LYS A 112 4.99 -13.47 17.59
C LYS A 112 4.06 -13.00 18.70
N THR A 113 2.79 -12.87 18.39
CA THR A 113 1.70 -12.64 19.36
C THR A 113 0.92 -13.92 19.60
N ASN A 114 0.02 -13.86 20.58
CA ASN A 114 -0.89 -14.96 20.95
C ASN A 114 -2.30 -14.39 21.20
N PHE A 115 -2.79 -13.57 20.25
CA PHE A 115 -4.11 -12.93 20.37
C PHE A 115 -5.26 -13.94 20.34
N ARG A 116 -5.09 -15.09 19.67
CA ARG A 116 -6.06 -16.19 19.71
C ARG A 116 -6.30 -16.72 21.12
N ASN A 117 -5.26 -16.72 21.96
CA ASN A 117 -5.37 -17.11 23.38
C ASN A 117 -5.65 -15.91 24.29
N SER A 118 -6.11 -14.80 23.77
CA SER A 118 -6.48 -13.61 24.55
C SER A 118 -7.98 -13.41 24.57
N MET A 119 -8.50 -12.82 25.64
CA MET A 119 -9.88 -12.33 25.65
C MET A 119 -10.08 -11.36 24.50
N SER A 120 -11.12 -11.55 23.70
CA SER A 120 -11.45 -10.66 22.61
C SER A 120 -12.94 -10.60 22.30
N VAL A 121 -13.37 -9.50 21.69
CA VAL A 121 -14.72 -9.31 21.15
C VAL A 121 -14.63 -8.76 19.75
N ALA A 122 -15.45 -9.32 18.86
CA ALA A 122 -15.58 -8.86 17.47
C ALA A 122 -17.00 -8.35 17.22
N ALA A 123 -17.11 -7.14 16.67
CA ALA A 123 -18.38 -6.50 16.33
C ALA A 123 -18.35 -5.91 14.92
N LEU A 124 -19.39 -6.18 14.16
CA LEU A 124 -19.59 -5.70 12.79
C LEU A 124 -20.22 -4.31 12.81
N HIS A 125 -19.66 -3.39 12.02
CA HIS A 125 -20.15 -2.02 11.84
C HIS A 125 -20.54 -1.74 10.39
N ARG A 126 -21.56 -0.85 10.22
CA ARG A 126 -22.12 -0.43 8.91
C ARG A 126 -21.90 1.04 8.59
N ASP A 127 -21.24 1.80 9.46
CA ASP A 127 -21.18 3.26 9.47
C ASP A 127 -20.01 3.88 8.72
N SER A 128 -19.31 3.12 7.88
CA SER A 128 -18.24 3.71 7.08
C SER A 128 -18.79 4.76 6.10
N LYS A 129 -18.05 5.84 5.85
CA LYS A 129 -18.41 6.87 4.87
C LYS A 129 -18.62 6.32 3.46
N SER A 130 -18.01 5.18 3.16
CA SER A 130 -18.16 4.46 1.89
C SER A 130 -19.26 3.41 1.89
N GLY A 131 -19.97 3.22 3.01
CA GLY A 131 -20.95 2.14 3.18
C GLY A 131 -20.32 0.75 3.28
N THR A 132 -19.01 0.66 3.41
CA THR A 132 -18.28 -0.62 3.53
C THR A 132 -18.43 -1.18 4.94
N LEU A 133 -18.85 -2.43 5.06
CA LEU A 133 -18.87 -3.15 6.32
C LEU A 133 -17.43 -3.36 6.83
N HIS A 134 -17.27 -3.30 8.14
CA HIS A 134 -15.98 -3.55 8.77
C HIS A 134 -16.14 -4.13 10.15
N LEU A 135 -15.20 -4.98 10.52
CA LEU A 135 -15.20 -5.70 11.78
C LEU A 135 -14.24 -5.02 12.77
N HIS A 136 -14.77 -4.53 13.88
CA HIS A 136 -13.96 -4.15 15.04
C HIS A 136 -13.63 -5.39 15.84
N LEU A 137 -12.35 -5.61 16.13
CA LEU A 137 -11.84 -6.72 16.90
C LEU A 137 -10.98 -6.17 18.05
N ASP A 138 -11.53 -6.14 19.23
CA ASP A 138 -10.89 -5.66 20.45
C ASP A 138 -10.28 -6.82 21.22
N CYS A 139 -8.97 -6.81 21.42
CA CYS A 139 -8.19 -7.88 22.02
C CYS A 139 -7.47 -7.43 23.28
N CYS A 140 -7.52 -8.23 24.32
CA CYS A 140 -6.72 -8.04 25.53
C CYS A 140 -5.23 -8.12 25.21
N ARG A 141 -4.43 -7.24 25.83
CA ARG A 141 -2.97 -7.19 25.65
C ARG A 141 -2.23 -8.32 26.34
N VAL A 142 -2.84 -8.96 27.31
CA VAL A 142 -2.29 -10.12 28.03
C VAL A 142 -3.10 -11.34 27.64
N ASP A 143 -2.42 -12.40 27.20
CA ASP A 143 -3.05 -13.66 26.89
C ASP A 143 -3.45 -14.44 28.16
N ASN A 144 -4.17 -15.53 28.01
CA ASN A 144 -4.63 -16.33 29.15
C ASN A 144 -3.49 -17.04 29.90
N ASP A 145 -2.29 -17.13 29.32
CA ASP A 145 -1.08 -17.63 29.98
C ASP A 145 -0.32 -16.52 30.73
N GLY A 146 -0.87 -15.29 30.78
CA GLY A 146 -0.28 -14.14 31.47
C GLY A 146 0.84 -13.45 30.70
N LYS A 147 1.07 -13.80 29.42
CA LYS A 147 2.10 -13.19 28.59
C LYS A 147 1.54 -11.97 27.86
N THR A 148 2.34 -10.92 27.78
CA THR A 148 1.94 -9.70 27.07
C THR A 148 2.19 -9.84 25.57
N ASN A 149 1.16 -9.64 24.78
CA ASN A 149 1.27 -9.51 23.33
C ASN A 149 2.08 -8.23 22.97
N ASP A 150 3.12 -8.40 22.17
CA ASP A 150 3.92 -7.29 21.68
C ASP A 150 3.16 -6.49 20.62
N VAL A 151 3.03 -5.18 20.85
CA VAL A 151 2.38 -4.24 19.91
C VAL A 151 3.35 -3.24 19.31
N HIS A 152 4.66 -3.49 19.42
CA HIS A 152 5.64 -2.75 18.64
C HIS A 152 5.35 -3.03 17.17
N ASP A 153 5.31 -1.95 16.39
CA ASP A 153 5.00 -2.02 14.95
C ASP A 153 3.71 -2.82 14.62
N VAL A 154 2.72 -2.78 15.52
CA VAL A 154 1.46 -3.52 15.35
C VAL A 154 0.76 -3.21 14.02
N HIS A 155 0.94 -2.01 13.47
CA HIS A 155 0.43 -1.63 12.15
C HIS A 155 1.10 -2.44 11.02
N ILE A 156 2.41 -2.74 11.12
CA ILE A 156 3.11 -3.61 10.16
C ILE A 156 2.61 -5.05 10.30
N ARG A 157 2.38 -5.51 11.55
CA ARG A 157 1.78 -6.82 11.79
C ARG A 157 0.41 -6.94 11.14
N ALA A 158 -0.45 -5.93 11.32
CA ALA A 158 -1.78 -5.88 10.72
C ALA A 158 -1.74 -5.89 9.18
N MET A 159 -0.84 -5.12 8.57
CA MET A 159 -0.66 -5.13 7.10
C MET A 159 -0.27 -6.53 6.59
N ARG A 160 0.72 -7.17 7.23
CA ARG A 160 1.15 -8.53 6.83
C ARG A 160 0.08 -9.59 7.08
N ALA A 161 -0.69 -9.45 8.16
CA ALA A 161 -1.84 -10.32 8.41
C ALA A 161 -2.91 -10.17 7.31
N ALA A 162 -3.20 -8.94 6.88
CA ALA A 162 -4.09 -8.69 5.75
C ALA A 162 -3.59 -9.33 4.44
N GLU A 163 -2.28 -9.24 4.15
CA GLU A 163 -1.67 -9.89 2.99
C GLU A 163 -1.86 -11.42 3.00
N ILE A 164 -1.71 -12.04 4.18
CA ILE A 164 -1.92 -13.49 4.37
C ILE A 164 -3.37 -13.88 4.08
N ILE A 165 -4.34 -13.14 4.65
CA ILE A 165 -5.77 -13.43 4.46
C ILE A 165 -6.16 -13.19 3.00
N ASN A 166 -5.73 -12.08 2.40
CA ASN A 166 -6.01 -11.79 0.99
C ASN A 166 -5.47 -12.88 0.07
N ALA A 167 -4.28 -13.41 0.34
CA ALA A 167 -3.73 -14.51 -0.44
C ALA A 167 -4.54 -15.82 -0.30
N ARG A 168 -5.06 -16.11 0.91
CA ARG A 168 -5.91 -17.30 1.16
C ARG A 168 -7.24 -17.22 0.40
N HIS A 169 -7.84 -16.03 0.37
CA HIS A 169 -9.13 -15.79 -0.28
C HIS A 169 -9.02 -15.45 -1.77
N GLY A 170 -7.82 -15.29 -2.31
CA GLY A 170 -7.61 -14.79 -3.68
C GLY A 170 -8.04 -13.34 -3.88
N TRP A 171 -8.06 -12.54 -2.82
CA TRP A 171 -8.39 -11.12 -2.85
C TRP A 171 -7.21 -10.26 -3.31
N GLU A 172 -7.53 -9.08 -3.85
CA GLU A 172 -6.51 -8.13 -4.29
C GLU A 172 -5.61 -7.67 -3.14
N GLN A 173 -4.31 -7.58 -3.40
CA GLN A 173 -3.36 -7.07 -2.43
C GLN A 173 -3.44 -5.53 -2.38
N PRO A 174 -3.66 -4.91 -1.22
CA PRO A 174 -3.80 -3.45 -1.10
C PRO A 174 -2.59 -2.68 -1.61
N GLN A 175 -1.40 -3.26 -1.51
CA GLN A 175 -0.18 -2.65 -2.00
C GLN A 175 -0.16 -2.61 -3.54
N GLU A 176 -0.55 -3.68 -4.21
CA GLU A 176 -0.63 -3.76 -5.68
C GLU A 176 -1.66 -2.78 -6.23
N VAL A 177 -2.86 -2.74 -5.61
CA VAL A 177 -3.91 -1.77 -5.97
C VAL A 177 -3.41 -0.33 -5.80
N ARG A 178 -2.68 -0.05 -4.72
CA ARG A 178 -2.09 1.25 -4.47
C ARG A 178 -1.06 1.63 -5.53
N GLU A 179 -0.15 0.72 -5.85
CA GLU A 179 0.90 0.93 -6.87
C GLU A 179 0.30 1.15 -8.25
N MET A 180 -0.70 0.34 -8.64
CA MET A 180 -1.43 0.52 -9.89
C MET A 180 -2.07 1.92 -9.96
N ARG A 181 -2.79 2.35 -8.92
CA ARG A 181 -3.41 3.69 -8.87
C ARG A 181 -2.38 4.82 -8.87
N GLN A 182 -1.23 4.63 -8.23
CA GLN A 182 -0.14 5.61 -8.29
C GLN A 182 0.41 5.72 -9.70
N GLN A 183 0.57 4.61 -10.40
CA GLN A 183 1.06 4.58 -11.77
C GLN A 183 0.07 5.25 -12.71
N ASP A 184 -1.22 4.92 -12.65
CA ASP A 184 -2.27 5.55 -13.46
C ASP A 184 -2.27 7.08 -13.30
N ILE A 185 -2.18 7.56 -12.06
CA ILE A 185 -2.11 9.00 -11.77
C ILE A 185 -0.82 9.61 -12.32
N ALA A 186 0.32 8.92 -12.17
CA ALA A 186 1.60 9.39 -12.68
C ALA A 186 1.61 9.51 -14.20
N GLU A 187 1.09 8.52 -14.91
CA GLU A 187 0.96 8.51 -16.37
C GLU A 187 0.06 9.65 -16.85
N PHE A 188 -1.05 9.87 -16.17
CA PHE A 188 -1.94 10.99 -16.54
C PHE A 188 -1.32 12.37 -16.25
N CYS A 189 -0.60 12.52 -15.15
CA CYS A 189 0.18 13.73 -14.84
C CYS A 189 1.22 14.02 -15.93
N GLU A 190 1.93 12.98 -16.37
CA GLU A 190 2.92 13.07 -17.43
C GLU A 190 2.29 13.46 -18.77
N TYR A 191 1.20 12.78 -19.15
CA TYR A 191 0.42 13.11 -20.35
C TYR A 191 -0.06 14.56 -20.34
N THR A 192 -0.54 15.04 -19.18
CA THR A 192 -1.02 16.43 -19.05
C THR A 192 0.12 17.42 -19.26
N LEU A 193 1.30 17.19 -18.64
CA LEU A 193 2.48 18.03 -18.86
C LEU A 193 2.92 18.03 -20.33
N GLN A 194 2.90 16.88 -20.98
CA GLN A 194 3.30 16.74 -22.38
C GLN A 194 2.38 17.50 -23.34
N LYS A 195 1.09 17.65 -23.00
CA LYS A 195 0.09 18.36 -23.83
C LYS A 195 0.05 19.86 -23.61
N MET A 196 0.82 20.40 -22.66
CA MET A 196 0.87 21.84 -22.39
C MET A 196 1.91 22.53 -23.29
N ASP A 197 1.50 23.49 -24.05
CA ASP A 197 2.39 24.30 -24.96
C ASP A 197 3.34 25.21 -24.15
N SER A 198 2.92 25.66 -22.97
CA SER A 198 3.69 26.47 -22.04
C SER A 198 3.47 25.98 -20.61
N PHE A 199 4.50 26.08 -19.78
CA PHE A 199 4.37 25.69 -18.37
C PHE A 199 3.68 26.79 -17.57
N ASP A 200 2.56 26.44 -16.96
CA ASP A 200 1.83 27.20 -15.95
C ASP A 200 1.23 26.21 -14.94
N ILE A 201 1.51 26.40 -13.65
CA ILE A 201 1.14 25.43 -12.62
C ILE A 201 -0.37 25.42 -12.33
N ASP A 202 -1.03 26.59 -12.41
CA ASP A 202 -2.47 26.68 -12.17
C ASP A 202 -3.23 26.06 -13.33
N ARG A 203 -2.77 26.28 -14.57
CA ARG A 203 -3.28 25.59 -15.76
C ARG A 203 -3.11 24.09 -15.66
N TYR A 204 -1.96 23.61 -15.19
CA TYR A 204 -1.71 22.18 -14.94
C TYR A 204 -2.72 21.59 -13.96
N PHE A 205 -2.92 22.23 -12.80
CA PHE A 205 -3.91 21.78 -11.82
C PHE A 205 -5.34 21.79 -12.35
N ASN A 206 -5.70 22.81 -13.13
CA ASN A 206 -7.02 22.90 -13.73
C ASN A 206 -7.27 21.80 -14.78
N LEU A 207 -6.27 21.48 -15.61
CA LEU A 207 -6.37 20.37 -16.56
C LEU A 207 -6.58 19.02 -15.86
N LEU A 208 -5.90 18.78 -14.74
CA LEU A 208 -6.12 17.58 -13.93
C LEU A 208 -7.54 17.54 -13.35
N ARG A 209 -8.03 18.67 -12.79
CA ARG A 209 -9.39 18.77 -12.24
C ARG A 209 -10.46 18.54 -13.29
N MET A 210 -10.30 19.07 -14.49
CA MET A 210 -11.23 18.86 -15.63
C MET A 210 -11.38 17.37 -16.00
N LYS A 211 -10.42 16.53 -15.65
CA LYS A 211 -10.45 15.07 -15.87
C LYS A 211 -10.88 14.28 -14.63
N GLY A 212 -11.45 14.96 -13.65
CA GLY A 212 -12.02 14.34 -12.45
C GLY A 212 -11.01 14.00 -11.36
N TYR A 213 -9.79 14.56 -11.42
CA TYR A 213 -8.84 14.43 -10.33
C TYR A 213 -9.08 15.53 -9.27
N GLU A 214 -9.03 15.14 -8.01
CA GLU A 214 -9.00 16.06 -6.88
C GLU A 214 -7.57 16.55 -6.71
N VAL A 215 -7.32 17.85 -6.91
CA VAL A 215 -6.00 18.45 -6.70
C VAL A 215 -6.07 19.48 -5.60
N ASN A 216 -5.35 19.22 -4.50
CA ASN A 216 -5.31 20.08 -3.32
C ASN A 216 -3.91 20.66 -3.14
N PRO A 217 -3.66 21.91 -3.54
CA PRO A 217 -2.39 22.60 -3.33
C PRO A 217 -2.13 22.83 -1.84
N LYS A 218 -0.86 22.74 -1.45
CA LYS A 218 -0.39 23.03 -0.11
C LYS A 218 0.52 24.23 -0.13
N TYR A 219 0.16 25.27 0.59
CA TYR A 219 0.92 26.51 0.72
C TYR A 219 1.66 26.57 2.06
N ASP A 220 2.79 27.23 2.06
CA ASP A 220 3.52 27.57 3.28
C ASP A 220 2.77 28.67 4.03
N ASN A 221 2.51 28.44 5.32
CA ASN A 221 1.73 29.38 6.15
C ASN A 221 2.46 30.72 6.42
N THR A 222 3.79 30.75 6.25
CA THR A 222 4.61 31.93 6.58
C THR A 222 4.71 32.89 5.40
N ASN A 223 4.84 32.37 4.18
CA ASN A 223 5.15 33.18 3.00
C ASN A 223 4.16 32.98 1.84
N GLY A 224 3.11 32.16 2.03
CA GLY A 224 2.09 31.89 1.01
C GLY A 224 2.60 31.13 -0.24
N LYS A 225 3.82 30.60 -0.20
CA LYS A 225 4.42 29.90 -1.35
C LYS A 225 3.84 28.50 -1.47
N LEU A 226 3.55 28.08 -2.71
CA LEU A 226 3.16 26.70 -3.00
C LEU A 226 4.35 25.76 -2.75
N VAL A 227 4.20 24.85 -1.79
CA VAL A 227 5.25 23.91 -1.36
C VAL A 227 4.98 22.48 -1.77
N GLY A 228 3.75 22.15 -2.13
CA GLY A 228 3.36 20.79 -2.55
C GLY A 228 1.92 20.74 -2.96
N TYR A 229 1.47 19.54 -3.34
CA TYR A 229 0.05 19.25 -3.57
C TYR A 229 -0.22 17.76 -3.37
N THR A 230 -1.48 17.44 -3.13
CA THR A 230 -1.99 16.07 -3.24
C THR A 230 -2.86 15.96 -4.48
N ILE A 231 -2.87 14.78 -5.06
CA ILE A 231 -3.74 14.43 -6.18
C ILE A 231 -4.43 13.11 -5.89
N GLY A 232 -5.71 13.02 -6.22
CA GLY A 232 -6.52 11.84 -5.97
C GLY A 232 -7.58 11.59 -7.02
N LYS A 233 -8.04 10.34 -7.07
CA LYS A 233 -9.19 9.89 -7.85
C LYS A 233 -9.76 8.64 -7.19
N ASN A 234 -11.10 8.47 -7.20
CA ASN A 234 -11.78 7.30 -6.66
C ASN A 234 -11.34 6.96 -5.22
N ALA A 235 -11.45 7.93 -4.31
CA ALA A 235 -11.07 7.83 -2.90
C ALA A 235 -9.57 7.57 -2.60
N SER A 236 -8.71 7.46 -3.60
CA SER A 236 -7.27 7.34 -3.42
C SER A 236 -6.60 8.70 -3.57
N VAL A 237 -5.90 9.16 -2.52
CA VAL A 237 -5.20 10.45 -2.51
C VAL A 237 -3.72 10.24 -2.23
N PHE A 238 -2.86 10.81 -3.07
CA PHE A 238 -1.41 10.69 -2.97
C PHE A 238 -0.75 12.08 -2.92
N LYS A 239 0.35 12.16 -2.18
CA LYS A 239 1.25 13.33 -2.31
C LYS A 239 1.94 13.29 -3.67
N ALA A 240 2.20 14.43 -4.27
CA ALA A 240 2.97 14.54 -5.52
C ALA A 240 4.30 13.78 -5.47
N SER A 241 5.00 13.80 -4.33
CA SER A 241 6.25 13.07 -4.12
C SER A 241 6.07 11.53 -4.10
N ALA A 242 4.88 11.05 -3.75
CA ALA A 242 4.59 9.61 -3.75
C ALA A 242 4.37 9.07 -5.16
N ILE A 243 3.69 9.84 -6.03
CA ILE A 243 3.52 9.46 -7.45
C ILE A 243 4.81 9.61 -8.28
N GLY A 244 5.77 10.42 -7.82
CA GLY A 244 7.09 10.53 -8.43
C GLY A 244 7.77 11.87 -8.16
N ARG A 245 9.09 11.85 -7.98
CA ARG A 245 9.89 13.07 -7.73
C ARG A 245 9.72 14.13 -8.82
N LYS A 246 9.53 13.71 -10.08
CA LYS A 246 9.32 14.60 -11.23
C LYS A 246 8.05 15.44 -11.15
N PHE A 247 7.08 15.04 -10.31
CA PHE A 247 5.82 15.75 -10.11
C PHE A 247 5.83 16.69 -8.88
N MET A 248 6.92 16.73 -8.11
CA MET A 248 7.04 17.71 -7.03
C MET A 248 7.02 19.14 -7.62
N VAL A 249 6.40 20.09 -6.89
CA VAL A 249 6.29 21.50 -7.32
C VAL A 249 7.63 22.06 -7.80
N SER A 250 8.72 21.78 -7.08
CA SER A 250 10.07 22.21 -7.44
C SER A 250 10.65 21.57 -8.72
N GLN A 251 10.02 20.51 -9.23
CA GLN A 251 10.52 19.75 -10.39
C GLN A 251 9.60 19.83 -11.61
N LEU A 252 8.35 20.26 -11.45
CA LEU A 252 7.36 20.26 -12.52
C LEU A 252 7.81 21.02 -13.77
N GLU A 253 8.32 22.25 -13.59
CA GLU A 253 8.78 23.07 -14.70
C GLU A 253 9.99 22.45 -15.42
N ALA A 254 10.93 21.90 -14.65
CA ALA A 254 12.09 21.20 -15.21
C ALA A 254 11.67 19.94 -15.97
N THR A 255 10.66 19.22 -15.45
CA THR A 255 10.07 18.05 -16.10
C THR A 255 9.40 18.43 -17.41
N TRP A 256 8.58 19.49 -17.41
CA TRP A 256 7.95 20.03 -18.62
C TRP A 256 8.99 20.44 -19.68
N LYS A 257 10.05 21.18 -19.29
CA LYS A 257 11.14 21.59 -20.19
C LYS A 257 11.86 20.41 -20.84
N LYS A 258 12.03 19.31 -20.13
CA LYS A 258 12.62 18.07 -20.69
C LYS A 258 11.72 17.42 -21.75
N MET A 259 10.40 17.53 -21.60
CA MET A 259 9.43 17.00 -22.57
C MET A 259 9.30 17.88 -23.81
N HIS A 260 9.65 19.17 -23.68
CA HIS A 260 9.58 20.17 -24.75
C HIS A 260 10.97 20.76 -25.04
N PRO A 261 11.90 19.97 -25.58
CA PRO A 261 13.23 20.46 -25.90
C PRO A 261 13.11 21.58 -26.99
N LYS A 262 13.72 22.73 -26.71
CA LYS A 262 13.82 23.77 -27.72
C LYS A 262 14.58 23.20 -28.93
N PRO A 263 14.13 23.43 -30.17
CA PRO A 263 14.90 23.02 -31.34
C PRO A 263 16.29 23.63 -31.25
N THR A 264 17.29 22.78 -31.27
CA THR A 264 18.69 23.22 -31.32
C THR A 264 18.86 24.00 -32.62
N GLN A 265 19.06 25.31 -32.51
CA GLN A 265 19.46 26.09 -33.67
C GLN A 265 20.82 25.52 -34.12
N VAL A 266 20.79 24.76 -35.19
CA VAL A 266 22.01 24.39 -35.91
C VAL A 266 22.57 25.71 -36.42
N LYS A 267 23.64 26.23 -35.81
CA LYS A 267 24.42 27.31 -36.34
C LYS A 267 24.93 26.83 -37.69
N MET A 268 24.25 27.20 -38.75
CA MET A 268 24.81 27.09 -40.10
C MET A 268 26.10 27.93 -40.10
N GLN A 269 27.23 27.29 -40.11
CA GLN A 269 28.47 27.95 -40.42
C GLN A 269 28.38 28.45 -41.88
N PRO A 270 28.75 29.71 -42.16
CA PRO A 270 28.76 30.18 -43.53
C PRO A 270 29.78 29.38 -44.31
N VAL A 271 29.31 28.61 -45.27
CA VAL A 271 30.14 27.93 -46.25
C VAL A 271 30.75 29.01 -47.14
N SER A 272 32.02 29.34 -46.97
CA SER A 272 32.77 30.17 -47.89
C SER A 272 32.90 29.44 -49.24
N PRO A 273 32.55 30.04 -50.36
CA PRO A 273 32.74 29.42 -51.67
C PRO A 273 34.24 29.43 -52.02
N SER A 274 34.95 28.30 -51.86
CA SER A 274 36.25 28.13 -52.46
C SER A 274 36.06 27.60 -53.88
N VAL A 275 36.16 28.52 -54.82
CA VAL A 275 36.27 28.20 -56.27
C VAL A 275 37.73 27.83 -56.53
N THR A 276 38.01 26.54 -56.74
CA THR A 276 39.29 26.11 -57.33
C THR A 276 38.99 25.42 -58.66
N PRO A 277 39.65 25.85 -59.77
CA PRO A 277 39.37 25.29 -61.09
C PRO A 277 39.88 23.88 -61.26
N ALA A 278 39.10 23.06 -61.91
CA ALA A 278 39.33 21.66 -62.21
C ALA A 278 40.53 21.45 -63.16
N ARG A 279 41.41 20.55 -62.83
CA ARG A 279 42.45 19.98 -63.70
C ARG A 279 41.97 18.62 -64.23
N PRO A 280 42.14 18.30 -65.51
CA PRO A 280 41.54 17.12 -66.13
C PRO A 280 42.20 15.80 -65.69
N ALA A 281 41.36 14.80 -65.59
CA ALA A 281 41.68 13.44 -65.15
C ALA A 281 42.48 12.68 -66.19
N ARG A 282 43.41 11.82 -65.68
CA ARG A 282 44.09 10.77 -66.41
C ARG A 282 43.58 9.41 -65.92
N PRO A 283 43.33 8.43 -66.78
CA PRO A 283 42.72 7.17 -66.38
C PRO A 283 43.74 6.21 -65.76
N VAL A 284 43.45 5.54 -64.68
CA VAL A 284 44.20 4.40 -64.16
C VAL A 284 43.25 3.27 -63.81
N ALA A 285 43.71 2.09 -64.20
CA ALA A 285 43.12 0.79 -64.30
C ALA A 285 42.43 0.23 -63.06
N GLN A 286 41.45 -0.60 -63.36
CA GLN A 286 40.81 -1.54 -62.44
C GLN A 286 41.76 -2.61 -61.93
N THR A 287 41.76 -2.88 -60.64
CA THR A 287 42.15 -4.17 -60.09
C THR A 287 41.14 -4.57 -59.03
N THR A 288 40.43 -5.60 -59.36
CA THR A 288 39.49 -6.37 -58.51
C THR A 288 40.26 -7.22 -57.49
N LYS A 289 39.90 -7.18 -56.24
CA LYS A 289 40.03 -8.34 -55.34
C LYS A 289 38.87 -8.38 -54.36
N PRO A 290 38.26 -9.55 -54.12
CA PRO A 290 37.12 -9.71 -53.26
C PRO A 290 37.52 -9.90 -51.80
N THR A 291 36.88 -9.22 -50.87
CA THR A 291 37.00 -9.48 -49.43
C THR A 291 35.78 -10.19 -48.93
N GLN A 292 36.00 -11.36 -48.37
CA GLN A 292 35.06 -12.25 -47.78
C GLN A 292 34.36 -11.60 -46.56
N SER A 293 33.05 -11.71 -46.51
CA SER A 293 32.19 -11.40 -45.35
C SER A 293 32.20 -12.60 -44.39
N ASN A 294 32.71 -12.41 -43.18
CA ASN A 294 32.46 -13.34 -42.07
C ASN A 294 31.29 -12.86 -41.25
N SER A 295 30.15 -13.45 -41.47
CA SER A 295 28.95 -13.33 -40.59
C SER A 295 28.95 -14.51 -39.63
N LYS A 296 29.06 -14.25 -38.34
CA LYS A 296 28.75 -15.19 -37.25
C LYS A 296 27.27 -15.22 -37.00
N PRO A 297 26.63 -16.39 -36.87
CA PRO A 297 25.21 -16.48 -36.53
C PRO A 297 24.99 -16.33 -35.02
N LEU A 298 23.90 -15.65 -34.66
CA LEU A 298 23.31 -15.53 -33.29
C LEU A 298 22.69 -16.87 -32.87
N PRO A 299 22.73 -17.23 -31.59
CA PRO A 299 22.10 -18.45 -31.10
C PRO A 299 20.58 -18.30 -30.98
N VAL A 300 19.88 -19.31 -31.48
CA VAL A 300 18.43 -19.53 -31.41
C VAL A 300 18.07 -19.96 -30.00
N ALA A 301 17.09 -19.28 -29.37
CA ALA A 301 16.51 -19.67 -28.10
C ALA A 301 15.56 -20.85 -28.28
N THR A 302 15.88 -21.96 -27.65
CA THR A 302 15.04 -23.17 -27.57
C THR A 302 13.92 -22.96 -26.54
N LYS A 303 12.67 -23.00 -26.99
CA LYS A 303 11.48 -23.12 -26.11
C LYS A 303 11.41 -24.54 -25.57
N THR A 304 11.52 -24.67 -24.25
CA THR A 304 11.22 -25.93 -23.55
C THR A 304 9.71 -25.96 -23.24
N ALA A 305 9.02 -26.89 -23.87
CA ALA A 305 7.63 -27.20 -23.58
C ALA A 305 7.56 -28.06 -22.32
N PHE A 306 6.81 -27.62 -21.29
CA PHE A 306 6.41 -28.47 -20.17
C PHE A 306 5.14 -29.20 -20.53
N SER A 307 5.22 -30.50 -20.64
CA SER A 307 4.07 -31.43 -20.76
C SER A 307 3.58 -31.77 -19.35
N PHE A 308 2.30 -31.52 -19.09
CA PHE A 308 1.56 -32.08 -17.95
C PHE A 308 1.25 -33.55 -18.24
N ASN A 309 1.67 -34.39 -17.35
CA ASN A 309 1.29 -35.81 -17.33
C ASN A 309 0.19 -36.00 -16.27
N VAL A 310 -1.02 -36.31 -16.73
CA VAL A 310 -2.16 -36.75 -15.91
C VAL A 310 -2.21 -38.27 -15.99
N GLY A 311 -2.04 -38.91 -14.88
CA GLY A 311 -2.33 -40.34 -14.67
C GLY A 311 -2.40 -40.50 -13.15
N GLY A 312 -3.53 -40.75 -12.54
CA GLY A 312 -4.39 -41.95 -12.63
C GLY A 312 -3.88 -43.02 -11.70
N GLU A 313 -4.48 -43.19 -10.57
CA GLU A 313 -5.26 -44.39 -10.21
C GLU A 313 -5.50 -44.54 -8.71
N MET A 314 -6.72 -44.89 -8.44
CA MET A 314 -7.26 -45.30 -7.15
C MET A 314 -6.53 -46.53 -6.56
N LYS A 315 -6.34 -46.53 -5.28
CA LYS A 315 -6.75 -47.62 -4.38
C LYS A 315 -6.97 -47.07 -2.96
#